data_a32119a3d0c258bcb59ff2a2979b2b15
#
_entry.id   a32119a3d0c258bcb59ff2a2979b2b15
#
_cell.length_a   1.000
_cell.length_b   1.000
_cell.length_c   1.000
_cell.angle_alpha   90.00
_cell.angle_beta   90.00
_cell.angle_gamma   90.00
#
_symmetry.space_group_name_H-M   'P 1'
#
loop_
_entity.id
_entity.type
_entity.pdbx_description
1 polymer ?
#
loop_
_entity_poly.entity_id
_entity_poly.type
_entity_poly.pdbx_seq_one_letter_code
_entity_poly.pdbx_strand_id
1 'polypeptide(L)'
;KPPKGKKKGDKTPCDSSSTASRLLPLLERWQLKPENPFFLIFRLYHQQFLSFSCSKGLIDTEHLALAGDGTPVRTAAQQRKKRICDCKENGCSSCNCKRHYSQPDCNWGWDSHRECYFFGYHLYMYVASDSHSDLPVFPLLERASRHDMLSFLHSFFTMKAYLPEFRIEKLLLDSAHDAYAVYEYCRQENITPFIDLNPGHTGHFTYKDDFTIDKDGVPICKLGLRMHKDGYEAAKHRAKYRCPKANRKQGCFCEHPCSPAKYGRTVHIFTDDNPRLFNIPPRDSKAWKKEYARLKTEYAELSPQHKPLREE
;
A
#
# COMPACT_ATOMS: atom_id res chain seq x y z
N LYS A 1 15.01 -20.00 -18.23
CA LYS A 1 13.71 -20.47 -17.70
C LYS A 1 13.72 -20.23 -16.19
N PRO A 2 12.73 -19.55 -15.60
CA PRO A 2 12.63 -19.44 -14.15
C PRO A 2 12.35 -20.81 -13.54
N PRO A 3 12.78 -21.08 -12.29
CA PRO A 3 12.50 -22.35 -11.62
C PRO A 3 11.00 -22.52 -11.38
N LYS A 4 10.49 -23.71 -11.65
CA LYS A 4 9.07 -24.05 -11.46
C LYS A 4 8.67 -23.84 -10.00
N GLY A 5 7.62 -23.06 -9.77
CA GLY A 5 7.07 -22.77 -8.45
C GLY A 5 6.61 -24.05 -7.72
N LYS A 6 6.88 -24.09 -6.42
CA LYS A 6 6.39 -25.14 -5.52
C LYS A 6 4.85 -25.12 -5.47
N LYS A 7 4.21 -26.28 -5.55
CA LYS A 7 2.76 -26.45 -5.38
C LYS A 7 2.31 -25.88 -4.03
N LYS A 8 1.23 -25.09 -4.05
CA LYS A 8 0.56 -24.61 -2.84
C LYS A 8 0.04 -25.82 -2.04
N GLY A 9 0.63 -26.05 -0.87
CA GLY A 9 0.04 -26.92 0.13
C GLY A 9 -1.13 -26.22 0.83
N ASP A 10 -2.06 -27.01 1.37
CA ASP A 10 -3.23 -26.56 2.13
C ASP A 10 -2.83 -25.54 3.20
N LYS A 11 -3.41 -24.33 3.13
CA LYS A 11 -3.21 -23.30 4.13
C LYS A 11 -4.21 -23.51 5.26
N THR A 12 -3.72 -23.96 6.41
CA THR A 12 -4.40 -23.75 7.69
C THR A 12 -4.79 -22.29 7.85
N PRO A 13 -5.97 -21.97 8.41
CA PRO A 13 -6.38 -20.57 8.66
C PRO A 13 -5.30 -19.88 9.48
N CYS A 14 -4.75 -18.78 8.96
CA CYS A 14 -3.72 -18.01 9.63
C CYS A 14 -4.36 -17.23 10.78
N ASP A 15 -3.95 -17.54 11.99
CA ASP A 15 -4.34 -16.84 13.21
C ASP A 15 -3.91 -15.36 13.07
N SER A 16 -4.87 -14.44 12.99
CA SER A 16 -4.63 -13.02 12.71
C SER A 16 -3.79 -12.32 13.80
N SER A 17 -3.82 -12.84 15.03
CA SER A 17 -2.99 -12.35 16.14
C SER A 17 -1.49 -12.54 15.90
N SER A 18 -1.10 -13.50 15.04
CA SER A 18 0.31 -13.83 14.79
C SER A 18 1.02 -12.88 13.82
N THR A 19 0.28 -12.11 13.00
CA THR A 19 0.88 -11.29 11.94
C THR A 19 1.49 -10.00 12.51
N ALA A 20 0.79 -9.31 13.38
CA ALA A 20 1.32 -8.10 14.04
C ALA A 20 2.51 -8.44 14.97
N SER A 21 2.42 -9.54 15.74
CA SER A 21 3.51 -10.00 16.61
C SER A 21 4.76 -10.47 15.85
N ARG A 22 4.62 -10.88 14.58
CA ARG A 22 5.76 -11.23 13.71
C ARG A 22 6.37 -10.02 13.01
N LEU A 23 5.58 -8.97 12.76
CA LEU A 23 6.07 -7.77 12.09
C LEU A 23 6.96 -6.93 13.01
N LEU A 24 6.60 -6.75 14.28
CA LEU A 24 7.38 -5.94 15.23
C LEU A 24 8.86 -6.37 15.34
N PRO A 25 9.20 -7.66 15.54
CA PRO A 25 10.61 -8.08 15.62
C PRO A 25 11.35 -7.92 14.27
N LEU A 26 10.64 -7.99 13.14
CA LEU A 26 11.23 -7.73 11.82
C LEU A 26 11.53 -6.24 11.65
N LEU A 27 10.65 -5.38 12.13
CA LEU A 27 10.81 -3.93 12.07
C LEU A 27 11.95 -3.46 12.98
N GLU A 28 12.06 -3.99 14.20
CA GLU A 28 13.20 -3.73 15.09
C GLU A 28 14.53 -4.14 14.46
N ARG A 29 14.55 -5.28 13.76
CA ARG A 29 15.74 -5.77 13.05
C ARG A 29 16.08 -4.92 11.82
N TRP A 30 15.10 -4.27 11.21
CA TRP A 30 15.25 -3.44 10.01
C TRP A 30 15.46 -1.97 10.34
N GLN A 31 15.35 -1.56 11.59
CA GLN A 31 15.69 -0.19 11.98
C GLN A 31 17.08 0.13 11.47
N LEU A 32 17.16 1.20 10.70
CA LEU A 32 18.43 1.70 10.21
C LEU A 32 19.26 2.13 11.43
N LYS A 33 20.46 1.60 11.51
CA LYS A 33 21.38 1.98 12.61
C LYS A 33 21.81 3.44 12.47
N PRO A 34 22.02 4.18 13.57
CA PRO A 34 22.43 5.59 13.52
C PRO A 34 23.71 5.85 12.69
N GLU A 35 24.58 4.85 12.55
CA GLU A 35 25.81 4.93 11.76
C GLU A 35 25.59 4.77 10.26
N ASN A 36 24.36 4.47 9.82
CA ASN A 36 24.05 4.34 8.40
C ASN A 36 24.21 5.70 7.70
N PRO A 37 24.98 5.80 6.60
CA PRO A 37 25.15 7.06 5.86
C PRO A 37 23.86 7.72 5.40
N PHE A 38 22.79 6.95 5.24
CA PHE A 38 21.47 7.47 4.95
C PHE A 38 21.00 8.51 6.00
N PHE A 39 21.31 8.28 7.27
CA PHE A 39 20.93 9.20 8.34
C PHE A 39 21.59 10.56 8.25
N LEU A 40 22.83 10.59 7.80
CA LEU A 40 23.51 11.87 7.57
C LEU A 40 22.82 12.64 6.44
N ILE A 41 22.53 11.97 5.34
CA ILE A 41 21.83 12.57 4.19
C ILE A 41 20.42 13.02 4.61
N PHE A 42 19.69 12.16 5.30
CA PHE A 42 18.34 12.51 5.77
C PHE A 42 18.36 13.67 6.77
N ARG A 43 19.35 13.76 7.64
CA ARG A 43 19.50 14.88 8.57
C ARG A 43 19.70 16.19 7.82
N LEU A 44 20.54 16.20 6.77
CA LEU A 44 20.74 17.38 5.93
C LEU A 44 19.44 17.78 5.24
N TYR A 45 18.74 16.81 4.65
CA TYR A 45 17.43 17.03 4.05
C TYR A 45 16.42 17.60 5.07
N HIS A 46 16.33 17.00 6.24
CA HIS A 46 15.44 17.46 7.30
C HIS A 46 15.75 18.91 7.72
N GLN A 47 17.02 19.22 7.95
CA GLN A 47 17.43 20.55 8.38
C GLN A 47 17.22 21.64 7.31
N GLN A 48 17.47 21.31 6.05
CA GLN A 48 17.45 22.30 4.96
C GLN A 48 16.06 22.49 4.34
N PHE A 49 15.24 21.45 4.30
CA PHE A 49 13.96 21.47 3.58
C PHE A 49 12.76 21.17 4.49
N LEU A 50 12.76 20.05 5.17
CA LEU A 50 11.57 19.59 5.90
C LEU A 50 11.25 20.50 7.08
N SER A 51 12.22 20.81 7.96
CA SER A 51 12.03 21.70 9.10
C SER A 51 11.61 23.10 8.65
N PHE A 52 12.17 23.59 7.53
CA PHE A 52 11.80 24.88 6.97
C PHE A 52 10.36 24.86 6.45
N SER A 53 9.96 23.81 5.73
CA SER A 53 8.59 23.65 5.22
C SER A 53 7.58 23.60 6.36
N CYS A 54 7.89 22.88 7.44
CA CYS A 54 7.05 22.84 8.64
C CYS A 54 6.97 24.20 9.33
N SER A 55 8.11 24.90 9.49
CA SER A 55 8.15 26.21 10.13
C SER A 55 7.37 27.31 9.37
N LYS A 56 7.19 27.13 8.06
CA LYS A 56 6.38 27.99 7.20
C LYS A 56 4.91 27.58 7.12
N GLY A 57 4.52 26.52 7.83
CA GLY A 57 3.16 26.00 7.78
C GLY A 57 2.77 25.36 6.45
N LEU A 58 3.76 24.98 5.64
CA LEU A 58 3.52 24.30 4.36
C LEU A 58 3.20 22.82 4.54
N ILE A 59 3.63 22.23 5.65
CA ILE A 59 3.32 20.85 6.09
C ILE A 59 2.69 20.96 7.47
N ASP A 60 1.48 20.45 7.63
CA ASP A 60 0.82 20.30 8.92
C ASP A 60 1.30 19.04 9.61
N THR A 61 2.12 19.21 10.65
CA THR A 61 2.69 18.08 11.42
C THR A 61 1.72 17.48 12.44
N GLU A 62 0.64 18.20 12.79
CA GLU A 62 -0.36 17.73 13.76
C GLU A 62 -1.51 16.97 13.09
N HIS A 63 -1.80 17.22 11.79
CA HIS A 63 -2.92 16.63 11.05
C HIS A 63 -2.47 16.13 9.68
N LEU A 64 -1.36 15.37 9.64
CA LEU A 64 -0.70 15.00 8.39
C LEU A 64 -1.49 13.95 7.60
N ALA A 65 -1.81 14.26 6.34
CA ALA A 65 -2.23 13.29 5.35
C ALA A 65 -1.01 12.85 4.54
N LEU A 66 -0.62 11.59 4.69
CA LEU A 66 0.60 11.02 4.14
C LEU A 66 0.26 10.13 2.96
N ALA A 67 0.78 10.41 1.77
CA ALA A 67 0.76 9.50 0.64
C ALA A 67 2.12 8.82 0.49
N GLY A 68 2.12 7.55 0.08
CA GLY A 68 3.36 6.78 -0.06
C GLY A 68 3.35 5.90 -1.30
N ASP A 69 4.45 5.91 -2.05
CA ASP A 69 4.64 5.04 -3.18
C ASP A 69 6.11 4.82 -3.52
N GLY A 70 6.34 3.78 -4.33
CA GLY A 70 7.65 3.39 -4.78
C GLY A 70 7.92 3.67 -6.24
N THR A 71 9.10 4.21 -6.55
CA THR A 71 9.50 4.45 -7.94
C THR A 71 10.82 3.73 -8.26
N PRO A 72 10.96 3.14 -9.48
CA PRO A 72 12.18 2.47 -9.90
C PRO A 72 13.31 3.47 -10.17
N VAL A 73 14.47 3.24 -9.55
CA VAL A 73 15.70 3.98 -9.81
C VAL A 73 16.66 3.07 -10.58
N ARG A 74 16.74 3.27 -11.88
CA ARG A 74 17.62 2.49 -12.77
C ARG A 74 19.07 2.93 -12.59
N THR A 75 19.97 1.96 -12.63
CA THR A 75 21.40 2.22 -12.52
C THR A 75 22.15 1.72 -13.75
N ALA A 76 23.32 2.27 -14.01
CA ALA A 76 24.27 1.77 -14.99
C ALA A 76 25.08 0.58 -14.48
N ALA A 77 24.80 0.10 -13.26
CA ALA A 77 25.51 -1.02 -12.67
C ALA A 77 25.29 -2.30 -13.48
N GLN A 78 26.39 -3.02 -13.71
CA GLN A 78 26.31 -4.31 -14.38
C GLN A 78 26.04 -5.43 -13.37
N GLN A 79 25.13 -6.32 -13.71
CA GLN A 79 24.84 -7.52 -12.91
C GLN A 79 26.05 -8.44 -12.80
N ARG A 80 26.94 -8.43 -13.78
CA ARG A 80 28.11 -9.29 -13.81
C ARG A 80 29.21 -8.75 -12.90
N LYS A 81 29.61 -9.59 -11.97
CA LYS A 81 30.74 -9.35 -11.07
C LYS A 81 32.03 -9.17 -11.84
N LYS A 82 32.76 -8.09 -11.60
CA LYS A 82 34.09 -7.90 -12.16
C LYS A 82 35.11 -8.81 -11.45
N ARG A 83 35.94 -9.49 -12.19
CA ARG A 83 37.11 -10.19 -11.63
C ARG A 83 38.15 -9.16 -11.15
N ILE A 84 38.70 -9.39 -9.98
CA ILE A 84 39.78 -8.60 -9.38
C ILE A 84 41.01 -9.47 -9.07
N CYS A 85 40.99 -10.71 -9.55
CA CYS A 85 42.10 -11.66 -9.39
C CYS A 85 42.77 -11.93 -10.73
N ASP A 86 44.03 -12.30 -10.71
CA ASP A 86 44.86 -12.60 -11.87
C ASP A 86 44.70 -14.07 -12.34
N CYS A 87 43.73 -14.80 -11.81
CA CYS A 87 43.55 -16.21 -12.16
C CYS A 87 43.34 -16.47 -13.64
N LYS A 88 42.78 -15.52 -14.40
CA LYS A 88 42.59 -15.66 -15.84
C LYS A 88 43.92 -15.56 -16.59
N GLU A 89 44.81 -14.67 -16.14
CA GLU A 89 46.15 -14.50 -16.70
C GLU A 89 47.03 -15.73 -16.43
N ASN A 90 46.77 -16.38 -15.28
CA ASN A 90 47.43 -17.62 -14.88
C ASN A 90 46.72 -18.88 -15.44
N GLY A 91 45.91 -18.76 -16.50
CA GLY A 91 45.31 -19.89 -17.21
C GLY A 91 44.07 -20.49 -16.53
N CYS A 92 43.61 -19.97 -15.37
CA CYS A 92 42.44 -20.47 -14.69
C CYS A 92 41.18 -19.79 -15.22
N SER A 93 40.35 -20.50 -15.99
CA SER A 93 39.10 -19.97 -16.58
C SER A 93 37.97 -19.83 -15.55
N SER A 94 37.91 -20.67 -14.49
CA SER A 94 36.93 -20.60 -13.43
C SER A 94 37.62 -20.62 -12.06
N CYS A 95 37.38 -19.57 -11.27
CA CYS A 95 37.91 -19.44 -9.91
C CYS A 95 36.85 -18.97 -8.95
N ASN A 96 36.96 -19.36 -7.67
CA ASN A 96 36.07 -18.95 -6.58
C ASN A 96 36.53 -17.67 -5.86
N CYS A 97 37.45 -16.90 -6.45
CA CYS A 97 37.94 -15.65 -5.89
C CYS A 97 36.80 -14.63 -5.76
N LYS A 98 36.93 -13.75 -4.77
CA LYS A 98 35.98 -12.63 -4.58
C LYS A 98 35.81 -11.85 -5.88
N ARG A 99 34.59 -11.36 -6.09
CA ARG A 99 34.25 -10.51 -7.23
C ARG A 99 33.92 -9.11 -6.74
N HIS A 100 34.20 -8.12 -7.56
CA HIS A 100 33.82 -6.75 -7.29
C HIS A 100 32.50 -6.42 -7.95
N TYR A 101 31.64 -5.74 -7.21
CA TYR A 101 30.40 -5.14 -7.70
C TYR A 101 30.54 -3.63 -7.57
N SER A 102 30.22 -2.90 -8.62
CA SER A 102 30.17 -1.43 -8.56
C SER A 102 29.08 -0.94 -7.58
N GLN A 103 27.99 -1.68 -7.51
CA GLN A 103 26.87 -1.42 -6.61
C GLN A 103 26.37 -2.76 -6.03
N PRO A 104 26.92 -3.20 -4.90
CA PRO A 104 26.66 -4.54 -4.35
C PRO A 104 25.21 -4.73 -3.87
N ASP A 105 24.52 -3.63 -3.58
CA ASP A 105 23.13 -3.62 -3.10
C ASP A 105 22.08 -3.54 -4.22
N CYS A 106 22.51 -3.29 -5.46
CA CYS A 106 21.67 -3.34 -6.63
C CYS A 106 21.05 -4.72 -6.84
N ASN A 107 19.81 -4.75 -7.30
CA ASN A 107 19.13 -6.00 -7.65
C ASN A 107 18.13 -5.79 -8.80
N TRP A 108 17.56 -6.91 -9.30
CA TRP A 108 16.50 -6.89 -10.28
C TRP A 108 15.16 -6.52 -9.63
N GLY A 109 14.45 -5.58 -10.24
CA GLY A 109 13.08 -5.22 -9.93
C GLY A 109 12.20 -5.28 -11.17
N TRP A 110 10.90 -5.19 -10.96
CA TRP A 110 9.89 -5.09 -12.00
C TRP A 110 9.31 -3.67 -12.02
N ASP A 111 9.37 -3.02 -13.17
CA ASP A 111 8.74 -1.73 -13.42
C ASP A 111 7.37 -2.00 -14.06
N SER A 112 6.30 -1.93 -13.27
CA SER A 112 4.93 -2.21 -13.71
C SER A 112 4.42 -1.20 -14.74
N HIS A 113 4.92 0.04 -14.70
CA HIS A 113 4.51 1.09 -15.64
C HIS A 113 5.08 0.88 -17.02
N ARG A 114 6.33 0.37 -17.11
CA ARG A 114 7.02 0.07 -18.38
C ARG A 114 6.97 -1.40 -18.77
N GLU A 115 6.36 -2.24 -17.94
CA GLU A 115 6.24 -3.70 -18.12
C GLU A 115 7.60 -4.36 -18.42
N CYS A 116 8.66 -3.95 -17.73
CA CYS A 116 9.99 -4.48 -17.95
C CYS A 116 10.79 -4.65 -16.65
N TYR A 117 11.73 -5.59 -16.70
CA TYR A 117 12.73 -5.73 -15.62
C TYR A 117 13.78 -4.64 -15.73
N PHE A 118 14.23 -4.13 -14.58
CA PHE A 118 15.35 -3.22 -14.46
C PHE A 118 16.33 -3.68 -13.38
N PHE A 119 17.56 -3.21 -13.48
CA PHE A 119 18.58 -3.45 -12.45
C PHE A 119 18.87 -2.14 -11.74
N GLY A 120 18.66 -2.10 -10.41
CA GLY A 120 18.78 -0.84 -9.69
C GLY A 120 18.24 -0.90 -8.27
N TYR A 121 17.59 0.19 -7.91
CA TYR A 121 16.99 0.42 -6.61
C TYR A 121 15.51 0.75 -6.75
N HIS A 122 14.83 0.76 -5.61
CA HIS A 122 13.47 1.19 -5.44
C HIS A 122 13.47 2.35 -4.44
N LEU A 123 13.10 3.54 -4.89
CA LEU A 123 12.94 4.71 -4.02
C LEU A 123 11.51 4.74 -3.51
N TYR A 124 11.32 4.50 -2.23
CA TYR A 124 10.04 4.71 -1.58
C TYR A 124 9.98 6.12 -1.01
N MET A 125 8.93 6.89 -1.34
CA MET A 125 8.78 8.27 -0.95
C MET A 125 7.46 8.48 -0.23
N TYR A 126 7.49 9.19 0.89
CA TYR A 126 6.30 9.77 1.50
C TYR A 126 6.22 11.25 1.18
N VAL A 127 5.00 11.68 0.87
CA VAL A 127 4.67 13.09 0.62
C VAL A 127 3.50 13.53 1.50
N ALA A 128 3.46 14.82 1.86
CA ALA A 128 2.33 15.45 2.53
C ALA A 128 1.27 15.78 1.47
N SER A 129 0.30 14.88 1.29
CA SER A 129 -0.70 14.97 0.21
C SER A 129 -1.77 16.05 0.40
N ASP A 130 -1.83 16.66 1.56
CA ASP A 130 -2.69 17.82 1.86
C ASP A 130 -1.94 19.15 1.77
N SER A 131 -0.63 19.15 1.55
CA SER A 131 0.16 20.35 1.25
C SER A 131 -0.15 20.84 -0.17
N HIS A 132 0.01 22.14 -0.40
CA HIS A 132 -0.28 22.76 -1.70
C HIS A 132 0.52 22.18 -2.87
N SER A 133 1.69 21.58 -2.60
CA SER A 133 2.64 21.14 -3.64
C SER A 133 3.18 19.73 -3.35
N ASP A 134 2.41 18.88 -2.66
CA ASP A 134 2.76 17.47 -2.36
C ASP A 134 4.20 17.32 -1.86
N LEU A 135 4.53 18.09 -0.82
CA LEU A 135 5.91 18.22 -0.35
C LEU A 135 6.46 16.90 0.18
N PRO A 136 7.67 16.50 -0.25
CA PRO A 136 8.27 15.26 0.20
C PRO A 136 8.60 15.30 1.69
N VAL A 137 8.25 14.23 2.41
CA VAL A 137 8.44 14.08 3.85
C VAL A 137 9.59 13.13 4.16
N PHE A 138 9.57 11.94 3.60
CA PHE A 138 10.57 10.93 3.92
C PHE A 138 10.90 10.01 2.75
N PRO A 139 12.15 10.03 2.24
CA PRO A 139 12.63 9.11 1.23
C PRO A 139 13.31 7.89 1.86
N LEU A 140 13.15 6.71 1.25
CA LEU A 140 13.97 5.55 1.58
C LEU A 140 14.37 4.81 0.30
N LEU A 141 15.67 4.59 0.11
CA LEU A 141 16.20 3.84 -1.02
C LEU A 141 16.37 2.37 -0.62
N GLU A 142 15.71 1.49 -1.35
CA GLU A 142 15.72 0.05 -1.15
C GLU A 142 16.24 -0.69 -2.38
N ARG A 143 16.53 -1.98 -2.25
CA ARG A 143 16.85 -2.85 -3.39
C ARG A 143 15.65 -2.97 -4.31
N ALA A 144 15.86 -2.94 -5.62
CA ALA A 144 14.79 -3.04 -6.62
C ALA A 144 13.90 -4.30 -6.48
N SER A 145 14.43 -5.39 -5.89
CA SER A 145 13.65 -6.61 -5.63
C SER A 145 12.72 -6.53 -4.42
N ARG A 146 12.77 -5.42 -3.67
CA ARG A 146 11.92 -5.25 -2.50
C ARG A 146 10.50 -4.94 -2.97
N HIS A 147 9.52 -5.66 -2.44
CA HIS A 147 8.11 -5.43 -2.73
C HIS A 147 7.64 -4.14 -2.02
N ASP A 148 6.77 -3.35 -2.67
CA ASP A 148 6.28 -2.06 -2.19
C ASP A 148 5.76 -2.11 -0.76
N MET A 149 5.01 -3.14 -0.42
CA MET A 149 4.52 -3.37 0.94
C MET A 149 5.65 -3.46 1.99
N LEU A 150 6.78 -4.08 1.66
CA LEU A 150 7.92 -4.18 2.58
C LEU A 150 8.68 -2.86 2.66
N SER A 151 8.82 -2.17 1.54
CA SER A 151 9.41 -0.83 1.49
C SER A 151 8.56 0.16 2.28
N PHE A 152 7.24 0.08 2.15
CA PHE A 152 6.29 0.83 2.97
C PHE A 152 6.53 0.62 4.45
N LEU A 153 6.49 -0.61 4.93
CA LEU A 153 6.66 -0.90 6.36
C LEU A 153 8.00 -0.40 6.88
N HIS A 154 9.09 -0.68 6.16
CA HIS A 154 10.42 -0.27 6.58
C HIS A 154 10.56 1.25 6.63
N SER A 155 10.13 1.96 5.57
CA SER A 155 10.21 3.42 5.52
C SER A 155 9.28 4.07 6.55
N PHE A 156 8.07 3.54 6.74
CA PHE A 156 7.08 4.08 7.67
C PHE A 156 7.55 4.05 9.12
N PHE A 157 8.05 2.91 9.58
CA PHE A 157 8.56 2.79 10.95
C PHE A 157 9.87 3.56 11.15
N THR A 158 10.72 3.61 10.13
CA THR A 158 11.93 4.43 10.17
C THR A 158 11.55 5.90 10.27
N MET A 159 10.61 6.37 9.46
CA MET A 159 10.09 7.74 9.52
C MET A 159 9.50 8.07 10.90
N LYS A 160 8.65 7.23 11.45
CA LYS A 160 8.07 7.45 12.80
C LYS A 160 9.14 7.55 13.90
N ALA A 161 10.22 6.78 13.77
CA ALA A 161 11.34 6.87 14.72
C ALA A 161 12.13 8.17 14.58
N TYR A 162 12.17 8.76 13.38
CA TYR A 162 12.90 10.01 13.11
C TYR A 162 12.10 11.27 13.35
N LEU A 163 10.80 11.21 13.07
CA LEU A 163 9.85 12.30 13.11
C LEU A 163 8.72 11.94 14.10
N PRO A 164 9.04 11.71 15.38
CA PRO A 164 8.06 11.27 16.37
C PRO A 164 6.99 12.32 16.64
N GLU A 165 7.26 13.58 16.31
CA GLU A 165 6.35 14.71 16.42
C GLU A 165 5.28 14.73 15.32
N PHE A 166 5.47 14.00 14.22
CA PHE A 166 4.51 13.98 13.11
C PHE A 166 3.32 13.06 13.43
N ARG A 167 2.14 13.66 13.49
CA ARG A 167 0.87 12.96 13.72
C ARG A 167 0.16 12.68 12.41
N ILE A 168 0.19 11.43 12.02
CA ILE A 168 -0.42 10.97 10.77
C ILE A 168 -1.90 10.67 11.04
N GLU A 169 -2.81 11.42 10.41
CA GLU A 169 -4.25 11.18 10.49
C GLU A 169 -4.75 10.33 9.32
N LYS A 170 -4.16 10.51 8.15
CA LYS A 170 -4.59 9.82 6.91
C LYS A 170 -3.40 9.18 6.24
N LEU A 171 -3.63 7.99 5.68
CA LEU A 171 -2.62 7.24 4.94
C LEU A 171 -3.19 6.83 3.58
N LEU A 172 -2.62 7.38 2.50
CA LEU A 172 -3.03 7.17 1.13
C LEU A 172 -2.03 6.25 0.44
N LEU A 173 -2.46 5.07 0.02
CA LEU A 173 -1.61 4.07 -0.61
C LEU A 173 -2.35 3.38 -1.76
N ASP A 174 -1.61 2.90 -2.75
CA ASP A 174 -2.17 2.11 -3.84
C ASP A 174 -2.52 0.67 -3.41
N SER A 175 -3.10 -0.08 -4.34
CA SER A 175 -3.53 -1.47 -4.11
C SER A 175 -2.38 -2.48 -3.87
N ALA A 176 -1.12 -2.12 -4.13
CA ALA A 176 0.04 -2.96 -3.79
C ALA A 176 0.22 -3.09 -2.27
N HIS A 177 -0.30 -2.12 -1.52
CA HIS A 177 -0.25 -2.05 -0.05
C HIS A 177 -1.49 -2.70 0.62
N ASP A 178 -2.40 -3.29 -0.14
CA ASP A 178 -3.63 -3.90 0.36
C ASP A 178 -3.35 -5.18 1.16
N ALA A 179 -2.97 -5.02 2.42
CA ALA A 179 -2.71 -6.10 3.34
C ALA A 179 -3.41 -5.87 4.69
N TYR A 180 -4.04 -6.92 5.23
CA TYR A 180 -4.79 -6.84 6.48
C TYR A 180 -4.01 -6.19 7.63
N ALA A 181 -2.69 -6.49 7.73
CA ALA A 181 -1.83 -5.95 8.76
C ALA A 181 -1.71 -4.41 8.72
N VAL A 182 -1.80 -3.79 7.53
CA VAL A 182 -1.76 -2.32 7.39
C VAL A 182 -3.02 -1.70 7.98
N TYR A 183 -4.19 -2.25 7.66
CA TYR A 183 -5.45 -1.74 8.21
C TYR A 183 -5.56 -1.93 9.72
N GLU A 184 -5.09 -3.07 10.22
CA GLU A 184 -5.05 -3.34 11.66
C GLU A 184 -4.13 -2.36 12.38
N TYR A 185 -2.96 -2.11 11.82
CA TYR A 185 -2.04 -1.11 12.35
C TYR A 185 -2.65 0.31 12.32
N CYS A 186 -3.24 0.70 11.19
CA CYS A 186 -3.90 2.00 11.07
C CYS A 186 -5.01 2.17 12.13
N ARG A 187 -5.79 1.11 12.39
CA ARG A 187 -6.82 1.12 13.42
C ARG A 187 -6.23 1.31 14.81
N GLN A 188 -5.13 0.64 15.14
CA GLN A 188 -4.46 0.75 16.45
C GLN A 188 -3.88 2.16 16.68
N GLU A 189 -3.38 2.79 15.64
CA GLU A 189 -2.77 4.12 15.69
C GLU A 189 -3.77 5.26 15.41
N ASN A 190 -5.06 4.95 15.23
CA ASN A 190 -6.11 5.91 14.84
C ASN A 190 -5.82 6.64 13.51
N ILE A 191 -5.15 5.97 12.57
CA ILE A 191 -4.89 6.46 11.22
C ILE A 191 -6.02 6.01 10.31
N THR A 192 -6.56 6.92 9.50
CA THR A 192 -7.58 6.59 8.50
C THR A 192 -6.90 6.13 7.19
N PRO A 193 -7.01 4.83 6.81
CA PRO A 193 -6.40 4.34 5.59
C PRO A 193 -7.26 4.61 4.36
N PHE A 194 -6.65 5.09 3.30
CA PHE A 194 -7.22 5.24 1.96
C PHE A 194 -6.43 4.34 1.00
N ILE A 195 -6.81 3.06 0.93
CA ILE A 195 -6.11 2.02 0.17
C ILE A 195 -7.11 1.30 -0.71
N ASP A 196 -6.83 1.18 -2.02
CA ASP A 196 -7.63 0.37 -2.93
C ASP A 196 -7.47 -1.13 -2.64
N LEU A 197 -8.54 -1.89 -2.83
CA LEU A 197 -8.46 -3.35 -2.73
C LEU A 197 -7.69 -3.92 -3.93
N ASN A 198 -6.77 -4.82 -3.67
CA ASN A 198 -6.03 -5.52 -4.72
C ASN A 198 -6.95 -6.52 -5.45
N PRO A 199 -7.17 -6.38 -6.77
CA PRO A 199 -8.03 -7.28 -7.54
C PRO A 199 -7.60 -8.75 -7.48
N GLY A 200 -6.30 -9.02 -7.36
CA GLY A 200 -5.76 -10.37 -7.24
C GLY A 200 -6.10 -11.06 -5.91
N HIS A 201 -6.47 -10.28 -4.89
CA HIS A 201 -6.85 -10.75 -3.56
C HIS A 201 -8.36 -10.66 -3.30
N THR A 202 -9.10 -10.05 -4.21
CA THR A 202 -10.56 -9.84 -4.12
C THR A 202 -11.33 -10.92 -4.85
N GLY A 203 -11.06 -12.20 -4.58
CA GLY A 203 -12.07 -13.22 -4.92
C GLY A 203 -13.45 -12.78 -4.39
N HIS A 204 -14.53 -13.39 -4.87
CA HIS A 204 -15.85 -13.16 -4.29
C HIS A 204 -15.82 -13.51 -2.82
N PHE A 205 -15.82 -12.50 -1.94
CA PHE A 205 -15.85 -12.73 -0.50
C PHE A 205 -17.28 -13.06 -0.09
N THR A 206 -17.47 -14.25 0.47
CA THR A 206 -18.71 -14.61 1.17
C THR A 206 -18.60 -14.06 2.59
N TYR A 207 -19.55 -13.24 3.00
CA TYR A 207 -19.66 -12.74 4.36
C TYR A 207 -20.80 -13.46 5.06
N LYS A 208 -20.48 -14.22 6.12
CA LYS A 208 -21.45 -14.98 6.94
C LYS A 208 -22.38 -15.90 6.10
N ASP A 209 -21.83 -16.56 5.09
CA ASP A 209 -22.49 -17.53 4.18
C ASP A 209 -23.78 -17.05 3.48
N ASP A 210 -24.05 -15.74 3.49
CA ASP A 210 -25.37 -15.22 3.19
C ASP A 210 -25.39 -14.28 1.98
N PHE A 211 -24.28 -13.63 1.68
CA PHE A 211 -24.10 -12.73 0.54
C PHE A 211 -22.61 -12.58 0.20
N THR A 212 -22.35 -12.18 -1.02
CA THR A 212 -20.99 -11.86 -1.49
C THR A 212 -20.75 -10.35 -1.39
N ILE A 213 -19.48 -9.95 -1.40
CA ILE A 213 -19.06 -8.55 -1.33
C ILE A 213 -18.24 -8.25 -2.58
N ASP A 214 -18.46 -7.09 -3.19
CA ASP A 214 -17.68 -6.64 -4.34
C ASP A 214 -16.32 -6.02 -3.94
N LYS A 215 -15.55 -5.61 -4.95
CA LYS A 215 -14.25 -4.97 -4.77
C LYS A 215 -14.27 -3.67 -3.96
N ASP A 216 -15.41 -3.00 -3.85
CA ASP A 216 -15.57 -1.76 -3.10
C ASP A 216 -16.07 -2.01 -1.66
N GLY A 217 -16.21 -3.28 -1.26
CA GLY A 217 -16.75 -3.65 0.05
C GLY A 217 -18.27 -3.58 0.14
N VAL A 218 -18.98 -3.51 -0.99
CA VAL A 218 -20.44 -3.41 -1.04
C VAL A 218 -21.07 -4.80 -1.16
N PRO A 219 -22.08 -5.14 -0.35
CA PRO A 219 -22.79 -6.41 -0.47
C PRO A 219 -23.49 -6.57 -1.81
N ILE A 220 -23.43 -7.79 -2.34
CA ILE A 220 -24.13 -8.21 -3.55
C ILE A 220 -25.28 -9.12 -3.14
N CYS A 221 -26.48 -8.83 -3.62
CA CYS A 221 -27.65 -9.67 -3.35
C CYS A 221 -27.63 -10.98 -4.13
N LYS A 222 -28.53 -11.93 -3.83
CA LYS A 222 -28.61 -13.24 -4.51
C LYS A 222 -28.82 -13.16 -6.03
N LEU A 223 -29.29 -12.02 -6.55
CA LEU A 223 -29.45 -11.76 -7.98
C LEU A 223 -28.20 -11.09 -8.62
N GLY A 224 -27.07 -11.02 -7.91
CA GLY A 224 -25.87 -10.39 -8.41
C GLY A 224 -25.90 -8.86 -8.45
N LEU A 225 -26.85 -8.20 -7.79
CA LEU A 225 -26.99 -6.75 -7.79
C LEU A 225 -26.37 -6.13 -6.52
N ARG A 226 -25.68 -5.01 -6.69
CA ARG A 226 -25.15 -4.21 -5.57
C ARG A 226 -26.29 -3.73 -4.68
N MET A 227 -26.14 -3.90 -3.36
CA MET A 227 -27.11 -3.40 -2.40
C MET A 227 -26.93 -1.89 -2.17
N HIS A 228 -28.03 -1.21 -1.85
CA HIS A 228 -27.99 0.21 -1.56
C HIS A 228 -27.54 0.46 -0.12
N LYS A 229 -26.61 1.39 0.05
CA LYS A 229 -26.22 1.87 1.38
C LYS A 229 -27.40 2.61 2.04
N ASP A 230 -27.73 2.21 3.25
CA ASP A 230 -28.88 2.74 4.02
C ASP A 230 -28.43 3.40 5.35
N GLY A 231 -27.16 3.70 5.49
CA GLY A 231 -26.57 4.42 6.60
C GLY A 231 -25.40 3.71 7.30
N TYR A 232 -24.86 4.39 8.28
CA TYR A 232 -23.83 3.89 9.19
C TYR A 232 -24.23 4.20 10.64
N GLU A 233 -24.20 3.19 11.48
CA GLU A 233 -24.50 3.30 12.91
C GLU A 233 -23.19 3.31 13.69
N ALA A 234 -22.70 4.52 14.01
CA ALA A 234 -21.39 4.70 14.63
C ALA A 234 -21.25 3.98 15.98
N ALA A 235 -22.30 4.03 16.82
CA ALA A 235 -22.28 3.39 18.14
C ALA A 235 -22.11 1.85 18.10
N LYS A 236 -22.40 1.23 16.96
CA LYS A 236 -22.28 -0.22 16.75
C LYS A 236 -21.25 -0.58 15.68
N HIS A 237 -20.50 0.38 15.20
CA HIS A 237 -19.49 0.22 14.15
C HIS A 237 -20.01 -0.62 12.98
N ARG A 238 -21.23 -0.34 12.49
CA ARG A 238 -21.85 -1.13 11.43
C ARG A 238 -22.44 -0.28 10.31
N ALA A 239 -22.17 -0.72 9.08
CA ALA A 239 -22.81 -0.21 7.88
C ALA A 239 -24.09 -0.99 7.61
N LYS A 240 -25.15 -0.29 7.20
CA LYS A 240 -26.43 -0.86 6.83
C LYS A 240 -26.63 -0.76 5.34
N TYR A 241 -26.99 -1.87 4.72
CA TYR A 241 -27.32 -1.98 3.31
C TYR A 241 -28.71 -2.57 3.14
N ARG A 242 -29.40 -2.21 2.06
CA ARG A 242 -30.74 -2.71 1.75
C ARG A 242 -30.86 -3.21 0.32
N CYS A 243 -31.86 -4.04 0.11
CA CYS A 243 -32.19 -4.62 -1.18
C CYS A 243 -32.36 -3.56 -2.27
N PRO A 244 -31.66 -3.68 -3.44
CA PRO A 244 -31.76 -2.74 -4.54
C PRO A 244 -33.11 -2.83 -5.29
N LYS A 245 -33.80 -3.96 -5.19
CA LYS A 245 -35.09 -4.22 -5.85
C LYS A 245 -36.30 -3.93 -4.97
N ALA A 246 -36.10 -3.48 -3.74
CA ALA A 246 -37.24 -3.20 -2.86
C ALA A 246 -37.61 -1.72 -2.86
N ASN A 247 -38.92 -1.46 -3.03
CA ASN A 247 -39.51 -0.15 -2.85
C ASN A 247 -40.34 -0.15 -1.56
N ARG A 248 -40.19 0.86 -0.71
CA ARG A 248 -40.93 0.98 0.56
C ARG A 248 -42.45 0.95 0.38
N LYS A 249 -42.96 1.36 -0.79
CA LYS A 249 -44.39 1.38 -1.10
C LYS A 249 -44.89 0.05 -1.67
N GLN A 250 -44.10 -0.64 -2.46
CA GLN A 250 -44.52 -1.77 -3.31
C GLN A 250 -43.87 -3.10 -2.93
N GLY A 251 -42.89 -3.11 -2.04
CA GLY A 251 -42.17 -4.32 -1.65
C GLY A 251 -40.99 -4.68 -2.60
N CYS A 252 -40.60 -5.95 -2.58
CA CYS A 252 -39.53 -6.48 -3.40
C CYS A 252 -40.06 -6.98 -4.74
N PHE A 253 -39.41 -6.59 -5.86
CA PHE A 253 -39.79 -6.99 -7.22
C PHE A 253 -39.07 -8.27 -7.69
N CYS A 254 -38.52 -9.08 -6.80
CA CYS A 254 -37.91 -10.36 -7.17
C CYS A 254 -38.97 -11.46 -7.23
N GLU A 255 -38.82 -12.41 -8.18
CA GLU A 255 -39.69 -13.61 -8.24
C GLU A 255 -39.62 -14.41 -6.93
N HIS A 256 -38.44 -14.47 -6.31
CA HIS A 256 -38.21 -15.12 -5.03
C HIS A 256 -37.64 -14.12 -4.01
N PRO A 257 -38.48 -13.38 -3.31
CA PRO A 257 -38.06 -12.40 -2.33
C PRO A 257 -37.25 -13.01 -1.19
N CYS A 258 -36.07 -12.43 -0.91
CA CYS A 258 -35.19 -12.92 0.19
C CYS A 258 -35.71 -12.48 1.59
N SER A 259 -36.75 -11.63 1.65
CA SER A 259 -37.34 -11.13 2.89
C SER A 259 -38.81 -10.78 2.65
N PRO A 260 -39.68 -11.07 3.59
CA PRO A 260 -41.11 -10.67 3.54
C PRO A 260 -41.32 -9.17 3.80
N ALA A 261 -40.30 -8.48 4.26
CA ALA A 261 -40.38 -7.06 4.60
C ALA A 261 -40.56 -6.18 3.34
N LYS A 262 -41.46 -5.19 3.42
CA LYS A 262 -41.70 -4.23 2.33
C LYS A 262 -40.48 -3.48 1.85
N TYR A 263 -39.50 -3.25 2.73
CA TYR A 263 -38.20 -2.64 2.39
C TYR A 263 -37.16 -3.65 1.88
N GLY A 264 -37.54 -4.94 1.72
CA GLY A 264 -36.68 -6.01 1.29
C GLY A 264 -35.68 -6.45 2.35
N ARG A 265 -34.67 -7.19 1.92
CA ARG A 265 -33.61 -7.65 2.81
C ARG A 265 -32.70 -6.49 3.22
N THR A 266 -32.41 -6.42 4.53
CA THR A 266 -31.40 -5.53 5.10
C THR A 266 -30.21 -6.35 5.56
N VAL A 267 -29.00 -5.88 5.26
CA VAL A 267 -27.73 -6.49 5.68
C VAL A 267 -26.99 -5.50 6.55
N HIS A 268 -26.47 -5.96 7.66
CA HIS A 268 -25.59 -5.20 8.53
C HIS A 268 -24.17 -5.79 8.45
N ILE A 269 -23.21 -4.93 8.17
CA ILE A 269 -21.80 -5.26 8.12
C ILE A 269 -21.11 -4.54 9.25
N PHE A 270 -20.45 -5.30 10.13
CA PHE A 270 -19.63 -4.75 11.19
C PHE A 270 -18.26 -4.42 10.63
N THR A 271 -17.87 -3.15 10.73
CA THR A 271 -16.59 -2.67 10.18
C THR A 271 -15.41 -3.27 10.92
N ASP A 272 -15.58 -3.65 12.18
CA ASP A 272 -14.55 -4.28 12.99
C ASP A 272 -14.29 -5.75 12.64
N ASP A 273 -15.23 -6.43 11.99
CA ASP A 273 -15.06 -7.82 11.56
C ASP A 273 -13.92 -7.97 10.54
N ASN A 274 -13.77 -6.98 9.66
CA ASN A 274 -12.68 -6.95 8.67
C ASN A 274 -12.37 -5.52 8.23
N PRO A 275 -11.42 -4.83 8.87
CA PRO A 275 -11.09 -3.42 8.57
C PRO A 275 -10.54 -3.24 7.15
N ARG A 276 -9.99 -4.29 6.54
CA ARG A 276 -9.54 -4.25 5.14
C ARG A 276 -10.72 -4.13 4.16
N LEU A 277 -11.77 -4.92 4.33
CA LEU A 277 -12.95 -4.90 3.45
C LEU A 277 -13.87 -3.73 3.74
N PHE A 278 -14.05 -3.40 5.00
CA PHE A 278 -15.05 -2.44 5.48
C PHE A 278 -14.41 -1.17 6.02
N ASN A 279 -13.64 -0.50 5.16
CA ASN A 279 -12.94 0.73 5.49
C ASN A 279 -13.91 1.87 5.88
N ILE A 280 -13.44 2.78 6.74
CA ILE A 280 -14.14 4.01 7.13
C ILE A 280 -13.24 5.19 6.76
N PRO A 281 -13.73 6.15 5.92
CA PRO A 281 -15.02 6.12 5.19
C PRO A 281 -15.06 4.99 4.15
N PRO A 282 -16.28 4.49 3.80
CA PRO A 282 -16.41 3.42 2.81
C PRO A 282 -15.89 3.82 1.42
N ARG A 283 -15.24 2.90 0.72
CA ARG A 283 -14.63 3.14 -0.61
C ARG A 283 -15.59 3.64 -1.68
N ASP A 284 -16.87 3.26 -1.60
CA ASP A 284 -17.94 3.72 -2.50
C ASP A 284 -18.42 5.15 -2.20
N SER A 285 -18.01 5.74 -1.05
CA SER A 285 -18.45 7.05 -0.61
C SER A 285 -17.73 8.18 -1.38
N LYS A 286 -18.43 9.33 -1.52
CA LYS A 286 -17.85 10.54 -2.12
C LYS A 286 -16.64 11.05 -1.31
N ALA A 287 -16.70 10.93 0.03
CA ALA A 287 -15.61 11.35 0.92
C ALA A 287 -14.33 10.54 0.64
N TRP A 288 -14.43 9.22 0.57
CA TRP A 288 -13.28 8.37 0.28
C TRP A 288 -12.69 8.66 -1.10
N LYS A 289 -13.56 8.75 -2.12
CA LYS A 289 -13.12 9.02 -3.50
C LYS A 289 -12.43 10.37 -3.65
N LYS A 290 -12.89 11.40 -2.92
CA LYS A 290 -12.27 12.72 -2.92
C LYS A 290 -10.86 12.69 -2.34
N GLU A 291 -10.68 12.02 -1.20
CA GLU A 291 -9.35 11.90 -0.58
C GLU A 291 -8.41 11.02 -1.42
N TYR A 292 -8.91 9.88 -1.91
CA TYR A 292 -8.11 8.97 -2.73
C TYR A 292 -7.74 9.54 -4.11
N ALA A 293 -8.53 10.47 -4.66
CA ALA A 293 -8.22 11.14 -5.91
C ALA A 293 -6.94 11.99 -5.82
N ARG A 294 -6.57 12.46 -4.63
CA ARG A 294 -5.30 13.17 -4.40
C ARG A 294 -4.10 12.32 -4.79
N LEU A 295 -4.10 11.05 -4.38
CA LEU A 295 -3.05 10.09 -4.76
C LEU A 295 -2.89 9.97 -6.29
N LYS A 296 -4.01 10.02 -7.04
CA LYS A 296 -3.98 9.87 -8.51
C LYS A 296 -3.57 11.13 -9.25
N THR A 297 -3.84 12.30 -8.70
CA THR A 297 -3.49 13.59 -9.31
C THR A 297 -1.98 13.77 -9.32
N GLU A 298 -1.28 13.38 -8.26
CA GLU A 298 0.17 13.40 -8.15
C GLU A 298 0.86 12.59 -9.26
N TYR A 299 0.30 11.42 -9.61
CA TYR A 299 0.83 10.58 -10.70
C TYR A 299 0.55 11.15 -12.09
N ALA A 300 -0.60 11.77 -12.29
CA ALA A 300 -0.99 12.33 -13.59
C ALA A 300 -0.15 13.55 -13.98
N GLU A 301 0.25 14.36 -13.00
CA GLU A 301 1.07 15.56 -13.24
C GLU A 301 2.54 15.23 -13.47
N LEU A 302 3.08 14.17 -12.85
CA LEU A 302 4.45 13.70 -13.11
C LEU A 302 4.59 12.95 -14.45
N SER A 303 3.51 12.36 -14.95
CA SER A 303 3.49 11.57 -16.20
C SER A 303 3.72 12.39 -17.48
N PRO A 304 3.18 13.62 -17.68
CA PRO A 304 3.39 14.40 -18.89
C PRO A 304 4.83 14.88 -19.09
N GLN A 305 5.55 15.15 -18.00
CA GLN A 305 6.93 15.67 -18.07
C GLN A 305 7.95 14.59 -18.52
N HIS A 306 7.58 13.32 -18.46
CA HIS A 306 8.42 12.22 -18.94
C HIS A 306 8.12 11.78 -20.38
N LYS A 307 7.11 12.35 -21.05
CA LYS A 307 6.82 12.06 -22.47
C LYS A 307 7.92 12.40 -23.46
N PRO A 308 8.68 13.52 -23.30
CA PRO A 308 9.75 13.90 -24.24
C PRO A 308 10.93 12.92 -24.30
N LEU A 309 11.16 12.14 -23.25
CA LEU A 309 12.27 11.17 -23.17
C LEU A 309 11.97 9.83 -23.86
N ARG A 310 10.81 9.70 -24.52
CA ARG A 310 10.41 8.48 -25.28
C ARG A 310 10.70 8.55 -26.77
N GLU A 311 11.11 9.71 -27.29
CA GLU A 311 11.30 9.94 -28.73
C GLU A 311 12.77 10.10 -29.14
N GLU A 312 13.73 9.87 -28.25
CA GLU A 312 15.14 9.70 -28.50
C GLU A 312 15.58 8.30 -28.02
#